data_b92ffc33c3d28366272656bd0ad797a7
#
_entry.id   b92ffc33c3d28366272656bd0ad797a7
#
_cell.length_a   1.000
_cell.length_b   1.000
_cell.length_c   1.000
_cell.angle_alpha   90.00
_cell.angle_beta   90.00
_cell.angle_gamma   90.00
#
_symmetry.space_group_name_H-M   'P 1'
#
loop_
_entity.id
_entity.type
_entity.pdbx_description
1 polymer ?
#
loop_
_entity_poly.entity_id
_entity_poly.type
_entity_poly.pdbx_seq_one_letter_code
_entity_poly.pdbx_strand_id
1 'polypeptide(L)'
;MGYYRVSYDRDVWLKLLNTTTFSKLSNLNRAQVFNDAMSLARAGLLDYTIALGMTNHLAKEEDYIVLTVAKKSLEYLQNMLSKDQRWENLERHLLWLLENQYKKVVPMRSIRGSISLLMIYICMKYRKRWMNRLKSLL
;
A
#
# COMPACT_ATOMS: atom_id res chain seq x y z
N MET A 1 -21.09 20.15 -4.25
CA MET A 1 -20.03 19.35 -3.56
C MET A 1 -18.70 19.76 -4.13
N GLY A 2 -17.78 20.27 -3.30
CA GLY A 2 -16.43 20.62 -3.74
C GLY A 2 -15.49 19.44 -3.62
N TYR A 3 -14.63 19.23 -4.61
CA TYR A 3 -13.52 18.30 -4.49
C TYR A 3 -12.41 18.97 -3.67
N TYR A 4 -12.15 18.49 -2.46
CA TYR A 4 -11.06 18.97 -1.62
C TYR A 4 -10.29 17.80 -1.04
N ARG A 5 -9.01 18.03 -0.75
CA ARG A 5 -8.17 17.11 0.01
C ARG A 5 -7.96 17.66 1.40
N VAL A 6 -7.97 16.78 2.37
CA VAL A 6 -7.74 17.18 3.76
C VAL A 6 -6.25 17.08 4.05
N SER A 7 -5.66 18.19 4.45
CA SER A 7 -4.32 18.23 5.02
C SER A 7 -4.45 18.36 6.53
N TYR A 8 -3.93 17.38 7.25
CA TYR A 8 -3.90 17.40 8.71
C TYR A 8 -2.57 17.96 9.20
N ASP A 9 -2.56 18.44 10.43
CA ASP A 9 -1.32 18.79 11.11
C ASP A 9 -0.40 17.56 11.26
N ARG A 10 0.90 17.80 11.38
CA ARG A 10 1.91 16.74 11.48
C ARG A 10 1.60 15.75 12.61
N ASP A 11 1.15 16.23 13.75
CA ASP A 11 0.83 15.38 14.91
C ASP A 11 -0.37 14.46 14.65
N VAL A 12 -1.34 14.91 13.87
CA VAL A 12 -2.48 14.10 13.45
C VAL A 12 -2.02 13.04 12.47
N TRP A 13 -1.17 13.38 11.50
CA TRP A 13 -0.57 12.40 10.59
C TRP A 13 0.21 11.32 11.34
N LEU A 14 1.02 11.69 12.33
CA LEU A 14 1.76 10.73 13.14
C LEU A 14 0.83 9.80 13.95
N LYS A 15 -0.29 10.32 14.47
CA LYS A 15 -1.32 9.49 15.11
C LYS A 15 -1.98 8.51 14.13
N LEU A 16 -2.19 8.92 12.88
CA LEU A 16 -2.76 8.06 11.83
C LEU A 16 -1.80 6.95 11.40
N LEU A 17 -0.49 7.09 11.60
CA LEU A 17 0.47 6.00 11.40
C LEU A 17 0.29 4.86 12.42
N ASN A 18 -0.38 5.12 13.55
CA ASN A 18 -0.69 4.08 14.52
C ASN A 18 -1.79 3.17 13.98
N THR A 19 -1.50 1.87 13.90
CA THR A 19 -2.42 0.86 13.37
C THR A 19 -3.76 0.84 14.11
N THR A 20 -3.75 1.03 15.44
CA THR A 20 -4.97 1.04 16.25
C THR A 20 -5.88 2.23 15.93
N THR A 21 -5.30 3.39 15.67
CA THR A 21 -6.06 4.59 15.28
C THR A 21 -6.61 4.43 13.86
N PHE A 22 -5.78 4.00 12.92
CA PHE A 22 -6.16 3.82 11.53
C PHE A 22 -7.26 2.76 11.35
N SER A 23 -7.19 1.64 12.07
CA SER A 23 -8.18 0.56 11.97
C SER A 23 -9.57 0.93 12.49
N LYS A 24 -9.68 1.97 13.33
CA LYS A 24 -10.98 2.49 13.79
C LYS A 24 -11.73 3.29 12.73
N LEU A 25 -11.05 3.72 11.68
CA LEU A 25 -11.67 4.43 10.57
C LEU A 25 -12.49 3.47 9.71
N SER A 26 -13.58 3.97 9.11
CA SER A 26 -14.30 3.20 8.08
C SER A 26 -13.38 2.94 6.87
N ASN A 27 -13.68 1.92 6.08
CA ASN A 27 -12.91 1.57 4.90
C ASN A 27 -12.78 2.75 3.90
N LEU A 28 -13.87 3.51 3.67
CA LEU A 28 -13.83 4.69 2.82
C LEU A 28 -12.90 5.77 3.38
N ASN A 29 -12.95 6.02 4.70
CA ASN A 29 -12.07 7.00 5.33
C ASN A 29 -10.61 6.54 5.29
N ARG A 30 -10.32 5.24 5.48
CA ARG A 30 -8.97 4.70 5.33
C ARG A 30 -8.44 4.89 3.92
N ALA A 31 -9.27 4.61 2.91
CA ALA A 31 -8.92 4.81 1.52
C ALA A 31 -8.65 6.29 1.21
N GLN A 32 -9.49 7.19 1.72
CA GLN A 32 -9.33 8.63 1.52
C GLN A 32 -8.06 9.15 2.20
N VAL A 33 -7.84 8.83 3.47
CA VAL A 33 -6.65 9.24 4.22
C VAL A 33 -5.38 8.77 3.52
N PHE A 34 -5.36 7.52 3.05
CA PHE A 34 -4.23 6.98 2.29
C PHE A 34 -4.00 7.76 0.99
N ASN A 35 -5.05 8.00 0.22
CA ASN A 35 -5.00 8.76 -1.03
C ASN A 35 -4.56 10.21 -0.80
N ASP A 36 -5.04 10.84 0.25
CA ASP A 36 -4.66 12.22 0.60
C ASP A 36 -3.20 12.30 1.03
N ALA A 37 -2.72 11.38 1.87
CA ALA A 37 -1.32 11.31 2.26
C ALA A 37 -0.38 11.21 1.05
N MET A 38 -0.66 10.28 0.14
CA MET A 38 0.16 10.08 -1.06
C MET A 38 0.08 11.27 -2.03
N SER A 39 -1.09 11.89 -2.17
CA SER A 39 -1.27 13.03 -3.06
C SER A 39 -0.64 14.30 -2.51
N LEU A 40 -0.73 14.53 -1.20
CA LEU A 40 -0.07 15.66 -0.53
C LEU A 40 1.45 15.52 -0.57
N ALA A 41 1.97 14.31 -0.36
CA ALA A 41 3.40 14.04 -0.51
C ALA A 41 3.88 14.30 -1.94
N ARG A 42 3.10 13.89 -2.94
CA ARG A 42 3.38 14.19 -4.35
C ARG A 42 3.39 15.70 -4.64
N ALA A 43 2.53 16.46 -3.99
CA ALA A 43 2.47 17.92 -4.11
C ALA A 43 3.56 18.65 -3.28
N GLY A 44 4.39 17.93 -2.51
CA GLY A 44 5.40 18.52 -1.63
C GLY A 44 4.83 19.14 -0.34
N LEU A 45 3.56 18.87 -0.02
CA LEU A 45 2.86 19.41 1.14
C LEU A 45 2.92 18.48 2.36
N LEU A 46 3.37 17.25 2.17
CA LEU A 46 3.57 16.26 3.22
C LEU A 46 4.89 15.52 2.99
N ASP A 47 5.59 15.20 4.06
CA ASP A 47 6.82 14.41 3.98
C ASP A 47 6.51 12.97 3.49
N TYR A 48 7.28 12.51 2.51
CA TYR A 48 7.16 11.14 1.99
C TYR A 48 7.41 10.07 3.05
N THR A 49 8.15 10.35 4.10
CA THR A 49 8.36 9.41 5.21
C THR A 49 7.04 9.07 5.89
N ILE A 50 6.15 10.06 6.04
CA ILE A 50 4.80 9.88 6.61
C ILE A 50 3.93 9.12 5.61
N ALA A 51 3.88 9.57 4.35
CA ALA A 51 3.05 8.94 3.33
C ALA A 51 3.45 7.47 3.08
N LEU A 52 4.74 7.17 2.99
CA LEU A 52 5.23 5.79 2.87
C LEU A 52 5.02 4.98 4.15
N GLY A 53 5.07 5.61 5.32
CA GLY A 53 4.73 4.98 6.59
C GLY A 53 3.30 4.41 6.59
N MET A 54 2.36 5.06 5.88
CA MET A 54 0.99 4.56 5.73
C MET A 54 0.92 3.20 5.02
N THR A 55 1.92 2.84 4.20
CA THR A 55 1.96 1.52 3.54
C THR A 55 2.02 0.36 4.53
N ASN A 56 2.50 0.57 5.76
CA ASN A 56 2.53 -0.46 6.79
C ASN A 56 1.12 -0.96 7.16
N HIS A 57 0.09 -0.13 6.99
CA HIS A 57 -1.29 -0.54 7.23
C HIS A 57 -1.76 -1.58 6.22
N LEU A 58 -1.19 -1.59 5.01
CA LEU A 58 -1.53 -2.56 3.97
C LEU A 58 -1.22 -4.00 4.39
N ALA A 59 -0.30 -4.22 5.33
CA ALA A 59 0.01 -5.55 5.86
C ALA A 59 -1.17 -6.23 6.58
N LYS A 60 -2.18 -5.46 7.00
CA LYS A 60 -3.37 -5.96 7.70
C LYS A 60 -4.67 -5.56 7.00
N GLU A 61 -4.59 -4.85 5.88
CA GLU A 61 -5.75 -4.36 5.16
C GLU A 61 -6.38 -5.47 4.31
N GLU A 62 -7.67 -5.64 4.42
CA GLU A 62 -8.44 -6.65 3.68
C GLU A 62 -9.48 -6.02 2.74
N ASP A 63 -9.72 -4.72 2.89
CA ASP A 63 -10.73 -4.03 2.11
C ASP A 63 -10.25 -3.70 0.70
N TYR A 64 -11.07 -4.08 -0.28
CA TYR A 64 -10.78 -3.87 -1.71
C TYR A 64 -10.62 -2.41 -2.10
N ILE A 65 -11.41 -1.51 -1.54
CA ILE A 65 -11.39 -0.10 -1.90
C ILE A 65 -10.06 0.49 -1.47
N VAL A 66 -9.63 0.20 -0.25
CA VAL A 66 -8.34 0.67 0.29
C VAL A 66 -7.18 0.12 -0.54
N LEU A 67 -7.20 -1.18 -0.85
CA LEU A 67 -6.15 -1.82 -1.64
C LEU A 67 -6.09 -1.29 -3.08
N THR A 68 -7.24 -0.98 -3.69
CA THR A 68 -7.29 -0.41 -5.04
C THR A 68 -6.70 1.01 -5.07
N VAL A 69 -7.01 1.82 -4.07
CA VAL A 69 -6.45 3.17 -3.92
C VAL A 69 -4.95 3.12 -3.68
N ALA A 70 -4.52 2.23 -2.79
CA ALA A 70 -3.10 2.02 -2.52
C ALA A 70 -2.34 1.60 -3.78
N LYS A 71 -2.88 0.65 -4.56
CA LYS A 71 -2.32 0.23 -5.83
C LYS A 71 -2.07 1.40 -6.78
N LYS A 72 -3.10 2.23 -7.01
CA LYS A 72 -2.99 3.39 -7.93
C LYS A 72 -1.91 4.38 -7.48
N SER A 73 -1.82 4.64 -6.17
CA SER A 73 -0.83 5.53 -5.61
C SER A 73 0.60 4.98 -5.74
N LEU A 74 0.77 3.68 -5.53
CA LEU A 74 2.06 3.00 -5.65
C LEU A 74 2.49 2.84 -7.12
N GLU A 75 1.56 2.66 -8.05
CA GLU A 75 1.86 2.68 -9.50
C GLU A 75 2.47 4.00 -9.94
N TYR A 76 1.97 5.11 -9.40
CA TYR A 76 2.54 6.41 -9.67
C TYR A 76 4.01 6.49 -9.20
N LEU A 77 4.28 6.09 -7.95
CA LEU A 77 5.65 6.07 -7.41
C LEU A 77 6.57 5.15 -8.22
N GLN A 78 6.07 4.00 -8.64
CA GLN A 78 6.82 3.08 -9.48
C GLN A 78 7.21 3.73 -10.81
N ASN A 79 6.28 4.41 -11.47
CA ASN A 79 6.56 5.06 -12.75
C ASN A 79 7.60 6.19 -12.60
N MET A 80 7.57 6.92 -11.49
CA MET A 80 8.52 7.99 -11.20
C MET A 80 9.91 7.47 -10.82
N LEU A 81 9.97 6.40 -10.04
CA LEU A 81 11.20 5.87 -9.45
C LEU A 81 11.78 4.66 -10.21
N SER A 82 11.16 4.25 -11.33
CA SER A 82 11.53 3.01 -12.04
C SER A 82 12.99 2.92 -12.48
N LYS A 83 13.66 4.06 -12.66
CA LYS A 83 15.08 4.16 -13.03
C LYS A 83 15.98 4.52 -11.85
N ASP A 84 15.43 4.71 -10.65
CA ASP A 84 16.15 5.09 -9.46
C ASP A 84 16.46 3.87 -8.60
N GLN A 85 17.71 3.76 -8.12
CA GLN A 85 18.12 2.66 -7.25
C GLN A 85 17.30 2.60 -5.95
N ARG A 86 16.75 3.72 -5.50
CA ARG A 86 15.86 3.80 -4.33
C ARG A 86 14.56 3.01 -4.51
N TRP A 87 14.12 2.80 -5.78
CA TRP A 87 12.96 1.97 -6.08
C TRP A 87 13.13 0.54 -5.57
N GLU A 88 14.30 -0.04 -5.71
CA GLU A 88 14.56 -1.43 -5.25
C GLU A 88 14.31 -1.60 -3.74
N ASN A 89 14.60 -0.59 -2.95
CA ASN A 89 14.37 -0.62 -1.50
C ASN A 89 12.87 -0.54 -1.18
N LEU A 90 12.14 0.35 -1.86
CA LEU A 90 10.69 0.48 -1.70
C LEU A 90 9.99 -0.80 -2.19
N GLU A 91 10.38 -1.34 -3.34
CA GLU A 91 9.86 -2.59 -3.88
C GLU A 91 10.06 -3.75 -2.89
N ARG A 92 11.25 -3.86 -2.29
CA ARG A 92 11.56 -4.88 -1.29
C ARG A 92 10.67 -4.75 -0.06
N HIS A 93 10.44 -3.53 0.41
CA HIS A 93 9.54 -3.25 1.52
C HIS A 93 8.09 -3.66 1.19
N LEU A 94 7.58 -3.27 0.02
CA LEU A 94 6.23 -3.62 -0.42
C LEU A 94 6.06 -5.13 -0.59
N LEU A 95 7.06 -5.82 -1.14
CA LEU A 95 7.06 -7.28 -1.25
C LEU A 95 7.00 -7.95 0.12
N TRP A 96 7.76 -7.47 1.09
CA TRP A 96 7.72 -7.98 2.46
C TRP A 96 6.34 -7.79 3.11
N LEU A 97 5.72 -6.61 2.95
CA LEU A 97 4.38 -6.35 3.47
C LEU A 97 3.34 -7.31 2.87
N LEU A 98 3.41 -7.54 1.58
CA LEU A 98 2.46 -8.37 0.84
C LEU A 98 2.71 -9.87 1.05
N GLU A 99 3.93 -10.30 1.32
CA GLU A 99 4.25 -11.68 1.66
C GLU A 99 3.49 -12.15 2.90
N ASN A 100 3.37 -11.27 3.90
CA ASN A 100 2.59 -11.55 5.11
C ASN A 100 1.09 -11.70 4.82
N GLN A 101 0.56 -10.94 3.85
CA GLN A 101 -0.81 -11.11 3.39
C GLN A 101 -0.98 -12.41 2.61
N TYR A 102 -0.05 -12.73 1.72
CA TYR A 102 -0.08 -13.93 0.89
C TYR A 102 -0.09 -15.22 1.73
N LYS A 103 0.72 -15.30 2.78
CA LYS A 103 0.74 -16.44 3.70
C LYS A 103 -0.59 -16.69 4.40
N LYS A 104 -1.39 -15.64 4.60
CA LYS A 104 -2.74 -15.75 5.19
C LYS A 104 -3.78 -16.22 4.18
N VAL A 105 -3.59 -15.92 2.91
CA VAL A 105 -4.58 -16.08 1.84
C VAL A 105 -4.46 -17.42 1.11
N VAL A 106 -3.26 -17.97 0.99
CA VAL A 106 -2.99 -19.22 0.26
C VAL A 106 -3.72 -20.45 0.83
N PRO A 107 -3.98 -20.59 2.13
CA PRO A 107 -4.77 -21.72 2.63
C PRO A 107 -6.24 -21.67 2.26
N MET A 108 -6.76 -20.53 1.85
CA MET A 108 -8.16 -20.35 1.49
C MET A 108 -8.39 -20.52 -0.01
N ARG A 109 -8.73 -21.69 -0.44
CA ARG A 109 -9.12 -22.07 -1.83
C ARG A 109 -10.36 -21.34 -2.37
N SER A 110 -10.86 -20.32 -1.69
CA SER A 110 -12.08 -19.60 -2.05
C SER A 110 -11.92 -18.11 -1.85
N ILE A 111 -11.12 -17.46 -2.70
CA ILE A 111 -11.12 -15.99 -2.74
C ILE A 111 -11.63 -15.56 -4.10
N ARG A 112 -12.92 -15.34 -4.15
CA ARG A 112 -13.56 -14.49 -5.14
C ARG A 112 -13.34 -13.05 -4.68
N GLY A 113 -12.53 -12.30 -5.38
CA GLY A 113 -12.54 -10.84 -5.29
C GLY A 113 -11.17 -10.22 -5.05
N SER A 114 -10.74 -9.58 -4.36
CA SER A 114 -10.19 -8.26 -4.16
C SER A 114 -8.70 -8.21 -3.82
N ILE A 115 -8.26 -8.98 -2.84
CA ILE A 115 -6.83 -9.08 -2.46
C ILE A 115 -6.07 -9.78 -3.60
N SER A 116 -6.74 -10.72 -4.27
CA SER A 116 -6.24 -11.42 -5.44
C SER A 116 -5.76 -10.49 -6.56
N LEU A 117 -6.44 -9.36 -6.82
CA LEU A 117 -6.08 -8.49 -7.94
C LEU A 117 -4.81 -7.67 -7.69
N LEU A 118 -4.63 -7.13 -6.49
CA LEU A 118 -3.38 -6.45 -6.15
C LEU A 118 -2.21 -7.45 -6.10
N MET A 119 -2.45 -8.63 -5.51
CA MET A 119 -1.47 -9.71 -5.46
C MET A 119 -1.18 -10.28 -6.83
N ILE A 120 -2.20 -10.54 -7.66
CA ILE A 120 -2.03 -11.00 -9.05
C ILE A 120 -1.29 -9.95 -9.86
N TYR A 121 -1.61 -8.66 -9.71
CA TYR A 121 -0.93 -7.58 -10.41
C TYR A 121 0.55 -7.49 -10.02
N ILE A 122 0.86 -7.55 -8.73
CA ILE A 122 2.24 -7.55 -8.23
C ILE A 122 2.95 -8.85 -8.64
N CYS A 123 2.30 -10.00 -8.52
CA CYS A 123 2.83 -11.28 -8.99
C CYS A 123 3.06 -11.31 -10.51
N MET A 124 2.14 -10.80 -11.32
CA MET A 124 2.30 -10.77 -12.79
C MET A 124 3.43 -9.83 -13.21
N LYS A 125 3.51 -8.65 -12.60
CA LYS A 125 4.49 -7.63 -12.96
C LYS A 125 5.90 -7.98 -12.48
N TYR A 126 6.01 -8.73 -11.39
CA TYR A 126 7.29 -9.12 -10.77
C TYR A 126 7.52 -10.63 -10.76
N ARG A 127 6.80 -11.39 -11.59
CA ARG A 127 6.73 -12.85 -11.65
C ARG A 127 8.09 -13.55 -11.54
N LYS A 128 9.13 -13.08 -12.24
CA LYS A 128 10.44 -13.73 -12.20
C LYS A 128 11.13 -13.60 -10.85
N ARG A 129 11.04 -12.46 -10.20
CA ARG A 129 11.70 -12.18 -8.91
C ARG A 129 10.97 -12.84 -7.74
N TRP A 130 9.63 -12.89 -7.81
CA TRP A 130 8.77 -13.56 -6.83
C TRP A 130 8.88 -15.07 -6.87
N MET A 131 8.86 -15.66 -8.06
CA MET A 131 9.00 -17.11 -8.24
C MET A 131 10.34 -17.63 -7.72
N ASN A 132 11.42 -16.88 -7.90
CA ASN A 132 12.73 -17.27 -7.38
C ASN A 132 12.77 -17.22 -5.84
N ARG A 133 12.07 -16.27 -5.24
CA ARG A 133 12.02 -16.15 -3.76
C ARG A 133 11.06 -17.16 -3.12
N LEU A 134 9.95 -17.49 -3.77
CA LEU A 134 9.06 -18.58 -3.33
C LEU A 134 9.75 -19.95 -3.39
N LYS A 135 10.59 -20.19 -4.41
CA LYS A 135 11.38 -21.40 -4.52
C LYS A 135 12.47 -21.53 -3.44
N SER A 136 12.93 -20.42 -2.88
CA SER A 136 13.89 -20.42 -1.78
C SER A 136 13.24 -20.56 -0.39
N LEU A 137 11.91 -20.50 -0.31
CA LEU A 137 11.13 -20.64 0.92
C LEU A 137 10.38 -21.98 1.02
N LEU A 138 10.41 -22.76 -0.06
CA LEU A 138 9.93 -24.14 -0.14
C LEU A 138 11.10 -25.10 -0.12
#